data_e7db54c2cc2d444f9fa38a3d5123524b
#
_entry.id   e7db54c2cc2d444f9fa38a3d5123524b
#
_cell.length_a   1.000
_cell.length_b   1.000
_cell.length_c   1.000
_cell.angle_alpha   90.00
_cell.angle_beta   90.00
_cell.angle_gamma   90.00
#
_symmetry.space_group_name_H-M   'P 1'
#
loop_
_entity.id
_entity.type
_entity.pdbx_description
1 polymer ?
#
loop_
_entity_poly.entity_id
_entity_poly.type
_entity_poly.pdbx_seq_one_letter_code
_entity_poly.pdbx_strand_id
1 'polypeptide(L)'
;KKFSFDEAGAVISHDKDTRNNHGIMVNINDSSGVTTSKFQMQDLPQDVAKVVDKMNVGEISKAFTMINEKDGKEVCAIVKLKAKINGHKATIAEDYQDLKEIVMDKRREEMLHKWILNKQKHTYVRINENWQKCDFKYPGWVKND
;
A
#
# COMPACT_ATOMS: atom_id res chain seq x y z
N LYS A 1 15.83 -33.66 8.82
CA LYS A 1 15.67 -32.91 7.53
C LYS A 1 15.91 -31.45 7.84
N LYS A 2 16.83 -30.79 7.13
CA LYS A 2 17.00 -29.34 7.21
C LYS A 2 15.95 -28.71 6.24
N PHE A 3 15.05 -27.90 6.78
CA PHE A 3 14.10 -27.13 5.96
C PHE A 3 14.79 -25.86 5.44
N SER A 4 14.44 -25.45 4.24
CA SER A 4 14.70 -24.08 3.78
C SER A 4 13.85 -23.11 4.57
N PHE A 5 14.17 -21.81 4.54
CA PHE A 5 13.35 -20.78 5.23
C PHE A 5 11.91 -20.77 4.70
N ASP A 6 11.74 -20.88 3.39
CA ASP A 6 10.43 -20.84 2.73
C ASP A 6 9.59 -22.10 3.08
N GLU A 7 10.22 -23.28 3.14
CA GLU A 7 9.57 -24.52 3.61
C GLU A 7 9.20 -24.44 5.10
N ALA A 8 10.09 -23.90 5.93
CA ALA A 8 9.81 -23.70 7.34
C ALA A 8 8.63 -22.74 7.55
N GLY A 9 8.54 -21.66 6.77
CA GLY A 9 7.40 -20.74 6.77
C GLY A 9 6.09 -21.45 6.45
N ALA A 10 6.07 -22.31 5.45
CA ALA A 10 4.86 -23.05 5.05
C ALA A 10 4.41 -24.12 6.07
N VAL A 11 5.37 -24.78 6.74
CA VAL A 11 5.09 -25.94 7.61
C VAL A 11 4.95 -25.56 9.08
N ILE A 12 5.81 -24.65 9.56
CA ILE A 12 5.99 -24.37 11.00
C ILE A 12 5.33 -23.06 11.39
N SER A 13 5.21 -22.08 10.48
CA SER A 13 4.66 -20.78 10.82
C SER A 13 3.22 -20.87 11.30
N HIS A 14 2.90 -20.13 12.36
CA HIS A 14 1.53 -19.95 12.86
C HIS A 14 0.85 -18.71 12.25
N ASP A 15 1.59 -17.89 11.51
CA ASP A 15 1.04 -16.72 10.82
C ASP A 15 0.19 -17.16 9.62
N LYS A 16 -1.11 -16.91 9.71
CA LYS A 16 -2.07 -17.33 8.69
C LYS A 16 -1.93 -16.54 7.39
N ASP A 17 -1.41 -15.32 7.46
CA ASP A 17 -1.33 -14.42 6.31
C ASP A 17 -0.18 -14.82 5.38
N THR A 18 0.94 -15.23 5.96
CA THR A 18 2.15 -15.55 5.19
C THR A 18 2.37 -17.05 5.00
N ARG A 19 1.80 -17.90 5.86
CA ARG A 19 1.97 -19.36 5.80
C ARG A 19 1.66 -19.96 4.43
N ASN A 20 0.51 -19.57 3.84
CA ASN A 20 0.06 -20.07 2.55
C ASN A 20 0.82 -19.45 1.36
N ASN A 21 1.62 -18.42 1.62
CA ASN A 21 2.44 -17.71 0.65
C ASN A 21 3.94 -17.91 0.90
N HIS A 22 4.33 -19.09 1.38
CA HIS A 22 5.74 -19.44 1.68
C HIS A 22 6.48 -18.41 2.53
N GLY A 23 5.78 -17.78 3.47
CA GLY A 23 6.34 -16.76 4.36
C GLY A 23 6.52 -15.37 3.74
N ILE A 24 6.00 -15.13 2.52
CA ILE A 24 6.11 -13.82 1.86
C ILE A 24 5.05 -12.88 2.44
N MET A 25 5.49 -11.76 2.98
CA MET A 25 4.62 -10.68 3.40
C MET A 25 4.05 -9.93 2.19
N VAL A 26 2.80 -9.51 2.32
CA VAL A 26 2.07 -8.76 1.30
C VAL A 26 1.77 -7.37 1.81
N ASN A 27 2.09 -6.35 1.04
CA ASN A 27 1.73 -4.97 1.32
C ASN A 27 0.29 -4.73 0.88
N ILE A 28 -0.60 -4.50 1.86
CA ILE A 28 -2.02 -4.24 1.64
C ILE A 28 -2.28 -2.73 1.61
N ASN A 29 -1.35 -1.91 2.12
CA ASN A 29 -1.48 -0.46 2.23
C ASN A 29 -1.05 0.28 0.96
N ASP A 30 -0.70 -0.43 -0.09
CA ASP A 30 -0.38 0.18 -1.36
C ASP A 30 -1.64 0.81 -1.95
N SER A 31 -1.63 2.13 -2.08
CA SER A 31 -2.74 2.93 -2.61
C SER A 31 -3.10 2.59 -4.06
N SER A 32 -2.25 1.87 -4.75
CA SER A 32 -2.46 1.41 -6.13
C SER A 32 -3.47 0.27 -6.24
N GLY A 33 -3.78 -0.41 -5.13
CA GLY A 33 -4.61 -1.62 -5.13
C GLY A 33 -3.93 -2.85 -5.76
N VAL A 34 -2.66 -2.73 -6.11
CA VAL A 34 -1.84 -3.84 -6.58
C VAL A 34 -1.19 -4.53 -5.40
N THR A 35 -1.42 -5.82 -5.29
CA THR A 35 -0.80 -6.65 -4.27
C THR A 35 0.69 -6.78 -4.56
N THR A 36 1.54 -6.20 -3.72
CA THR A 36 3.00 -6.24 -3.85
C THR A 36 3.63 -6.83 -2.60
N SER A 37 4.82 -7.40 -2.73
CA SER A 37 5.67 -7.80 -1.61
C SER A 37 6.79 -6.79 -1.31
N LYS A 38 6.72 -5.61 -1.91
CA LYS A 38 7.63 -4.49 -1.65
C LYS A 38 7.08 -3.64 -0.52
N PHE A 39 7.92 -3.24 0.42
CA PHE A 39 7.57 -2.40 1.56
C PHE A 39 8.53 -1.22 1.64
N GLN A 40 8.00 -0.06 1.96
CA GLN A 40 8.80 1.03 2.49
C GLN A 40 9.03 0.76 3.99
N MET A 41 10.11 1.29 4.56
CA MET A 41 10.43 1.06 5.98
C MET A 41 9.32 1.52 6.94
N GLN A 42 8.56 2.54 6.54
CA GLN A 42 7.42 3.08 7.29
C GLN A 42 6.18 2.17 7.26
N ASP A 43 6.07 1.29 6.25
CA ASP A 43 4.93 0.38 6.08
C ASP A 43 5.12 -0.94 6.84
N LEU A 44 6.32 -1.16 7.39
CA LEU A 44 6.63 -2.33 8.20
C LEU A 44 6.27 -2.10 9.68
N PRO A 45 5.81 -3.13 10.39
CA PRO A 45 5.72 -3.09 11.84
C PRO A 45 7.04 -2.63 12.46
N GLN A 46 6.99 -1.76 13.47
CA GLN A 46 8.20 -1.12 14.03
C GLN A 46 9.30 -2.11 14.43
N ASP A 47 8.91 -3.25 15.00
CA ASP A 47 9.89 -4.25 15.47
C ASP A 47 10.54 -4.97 14.30
N VAL A 48 9.79 -5.24 13.23
CA VAL A 48 10.31 -5.81 11.98
C VAL A 48 11.23 -4.79 11.29
N ALA A 49 10.84 -3.52 11.19
CA ALA A 49 11.64 -2.47 10.57
C ALA A 49 13.01 -2.31 11.26
N LYS A 50 13.05 -2.29 12.59
CA LYS A 50 14.32 -2.20 13.38
C LYS A 50 15.26 -3.37 13.11
N VAL A 51 14.72 -4.57 12.87
CA VAL A 51 15.52 -5.78 12.58
C VAL A 51 16.02 -5.73 11.15
N VAL A 52 15.12 -5.46 10.19
CA VAL A 52 15.42 -5.44 8.74
C VAL A 52 16.42 -4.35 8.38
N ASP A 53 16.38 -3.19 9.05
CA ASP A 53 17.32 -2.08 8.81
C ASP A 53 18.79 -2.50 8.95
N LYS A 54 19.06 -3.41 9.87
CA LYS A 54 20.41 -3.91 10.20
C LYS A 54 20.82 -5.15 9.39
N MET A 55 19.92 -5.69 8.56
CA MET A 55 20.16 -6.94 7.83
C MET A 55 20.73 -6.69 6.43
N ASN A 56 21.53 -7.65 5.97
CA ASN A 56 21.97 -7.72 4.59
C ASN A 56 21.00 -8.55 3.73
N VAL A 57 21.01 -8.32 2.42
CA VAL A 57 20.20 -9.11 1.48
C VAL A 57 20.57 -10.58 1.56
N GLY A 58 19.56 -11.43 1.68
CA GLY A 58 19.71 -12.88 1.85
C GLY A 58 19.86 -13.35 3.31
N GLU A 59 20.04 -12.44 4.24
CA GLU A 59 20.21 -12.75 5.66
C GLU A 59 18.88 -13.16 6.30
N ILE A 60 18.97 -14.07 7.31
CA ILE A 60 17.87 -14.48 8.17
C ILE A 60 18.14 -13.90 9.57
N SER A 61 17.16 -13.22 10.13
CA SER A 61 17.29 -12.64 11.47
C SER A 61 17.41 -13.71 12.56
N LYS A 62 17.89 -13.30 13.72
CA LYS A 62 17.62 -14.03 14.96
C LYS A 62 16.14 -13.94 15.30
N ALA A 63 15.67 -14.87 16.13
CA ALA A 63 14.32 -14.79 16.68
C ALA A 63 14.18 -13.53 17.55
N PHE A 64 13.09 -12.79 17.35
CA PHE A 64 12.74 -11.59 18.13
C PHE A 64 11.25 -11.61 18.46
N THR A 65 10.86 -10.89 19.50
CA THR A 65 9.47 -10.71 19.88
C THR A 65 8.90 -9.47 19.22
N MET A 66 7.65 -9.58 18.77
CA MET A 66 6.87 -8.48 18.23
C MET A 66 5.42 -8.61 18.68
N ILE A 67 4.67 -7.51 18.61
CA ILE A 67 3.23 -7.51 18.86
C ILE A 67 2.53 -7.72 17.51
N ASN A 68 1.68 -8.74 17.44
CA ASN A 68 0.81 -8.93 16.29
C ASN A 68 -0.30 -7.87 16.32
N GLU A 69 -0.33 -7.01 15.31
CA GLU A 69 -1.27 -5.88 15.22
C GLU A 69 -2.74 -6.31 15.15
N LYS A 70 -3.03 -7.56 14.71
CA LYS A 70 -4.40 -8.05 14.54
C LYS A 70 -5.06 -8.47 15.84
N ASP A 71 -4.31 -9.09 16.73
CA ASP A 71 -4.83 -9.66 17.97
C ASP A 71 -4.14 -9.13 19.24
N GLY A 72 -3.19 -8.22 19.08
CA GLY A 72 -2.45 -7.57 20.17
C GLY A 72 -1.58 -8.51 20.98
N LYS A 73 -1.32 -9.74 20.50
CA LYS A 73 -0.53 -10.74 21.22
C LYS A 73 0.94 -10.61 20.88
N GLU A 74 1.75 -10.89 21.88
CA GLU A 74 3.18 -11.06 21.71
C GLU A 74 3.47 -12.38 20.98
N VAL A 75 4.23 -12.29 19.90
CA VAL A 75 4.63 -13.42 19.06
C VAL A 75 6.14 -13.40 18.82
N CYS A 76 6.71 -14.59 18.63
CA CYS A 76 8.10 -14.72 18.23
C CYS A 76 8.19 -14.79 16.70
N ALA A 77 9.01 -13.92 16.10
CA ALA A 77 9.17 -13.83 14.66
C ALA A 77 10.62 -14.05 14.23
N ILE A 78 10.78 -14.57 13.02
CA ILE A 78 12.03 -14.64 12.27
C ILE A 78 11.75 -14.11 10.88
N VAL A 79 12.58 -13.21 10.38
CA VAL A 79 12.43 -12.61 9.06
C VAL A 79 13.64 -12.89 8.19
N LYS A 80 13.42 -12.95 6.87
CA LYS A 80 14.47 -13.07 5.86
C LYS A 80 14.34 -11.88 4.90
N LEU A 81 15.42 -11.14 4.73
CA LEU A 81 15.48 -10.04 3.77
C LEU A 81 15.81 -10.61 2.37
N LYS A 82 14.82 -10.66 1.48
CA LYS A 82 15.01 -11.19 0.12
C LYS A 82 15.71 -10.20 -0.82
N ALA A 83 15.34 -8.91 -0.73
CA ALA A 83 15.92 -7.86 -1.55
C ALA A 83 15.88 -6.52 -0.80
N LYS A 84 16.79 -5.62 -1.14
CA LYS A 84 16.80 -4.24 -0.68
C LYS A 84 16.94 -3.35 -1.92
N ILE A 85 15.92 -2.53 -2.17
CA ILE A 85 15.93 -1.58 -3.28
C ILE A 85 16.34 -0.24 -2.68
N ASN A 86 17.47 0.29 -3.11
CA ASN A 86 17.87 1.63 -2.70
C ASN A 86 16.97 2.67 -3.39
N GLY A 87 16.66 3.74 -2.66
CA GLY A 87 15.92 4.85 -3.26
C GLY A 87 16.64 5.37 -4.50
N HIS A 88 15.91 5.45 -5.61
CA HIS A 88 16.42 5.97 -6.88
C HIS A 88 15.35 6.88 -7.51
N LYS A 89 15.77 7.71 -8.44
CA LYS A 89 14.84 8.51 -9.23
C LYS A 89 14.10 7.56 -10.19
N ALA A 90 12.76 7.60 -10.14
CA ALA A 90 11.93 6.73 -10.97
C ALA A 90 12.31 6.82 -12.46
N THR A 91 12.45 5.67 -13.07
CA THR A 91 12.77 5.52 -14.51
C THR A 91 11.70 4.68 -15.20
N ILE A 92 11.48 4.94 -16.49
CA ILE A 92 10.49 4.16 -17.26
C ILE A 92 10.90 2.68 -17.36
N ALA A 93 12.19 2.38 -17.34
CA ALA A 93 12.68 1.01 -17.49
C ALA A 93 12.41 0.14 -16.23
N GLU A 94 12.53 0.74 -15.04
CA GLU A 94 12.48 0.01 -13.77
C GLU A 94 11.11 0.16 -13.07
N ASP A 95 10.47 1.34 -13.22
CA ASP A 95 9.26 1.70 -12.49
C ASP A 95 8.04 1.90 -13.41
N TYR A 96 8.05 1.25 -14.58
CA TYR A 96 7.01 1.45 -15.59
C TYR A 96 5.58 1.27 -15.05
N GLN A 97 5.36 0.25 -14.23
CA GLN A 97 4.01 -0.03 -13.71
C GLN A 97 3.55 1.06 -12.74
N ASP A 98 4.41 1.46 -11.83
CA ASP A 98 4.11 2.49 -10.83
C ASP A 98 3.85 3.85 -11.52
N LEU A 99 4.71 4.21 -12.50
CA LEU A 99 4.52 5.42 -13.30
C LEU A 99 3.25 5.38 -14.15
N LYS A 100 2.93 4.21 -14.74
CA LYS A 100 1.72 4.01 -15.51
C LYS A 100 0.47 4.21 -14.63
N GLU A 101 0.45 3.67 -13.43
CA GLU A 101 -0.66 3.83 -12.49
C GLU A 101 -0.88 5.29 -12.12
N ILE A 102 0.19 6.00 -11.73
CA ILE A 102 0.13 7.44 -11.43
C ILE A 102 -0.47 8.24 -12.61
N VAL A 103 -0.02 7.95 -13.82
CA VAL A 103 -0.53 8.63 -15.02
C VAL A 103 -1.99 8.27 -15.30
N MET A 104 -2.36 6.99 -15.11
CA MET A 104 -3.74 6.54 -15.31
C MET A 104 -4.69 7.15 -14.30
N ASP A 105 -4.31 7.25 -13.04
CA ASP A 105 -5.13 7.86 -12.00
C ASP A 105 -5.32 9.35 -12.26
N LYS A 106 -4.27 10.06 -12.62
CA LYS A 106 -4.37 11.47 -13.05
C LYS A 106 -5.32 11.65 -14.23
N ARG A 107 -5.23 10.79 -15.25
CA ARG A 107 -6.15 10.83 -16.39
C ARG A 107 -7.59 10.53 -16.01
N ARG A 108 -7.82 9.57 -15.13
CA ARG A 108 -9.16 9.25 -14.60
C ARG A 108 -9.76 10.47 -13.89
N GLU A 109 -8.97 11.13 -13.06
CA GLU A 109 -9.41 12.31 -12.33
C GLU A 109 -9.73 13.49 -13.27
N GLU A 110 -8.88 13.72 -14.26
CA GLU A 110 -9.13 14.74 -15.30
C GLU A 110 -10.40 14.42 -16.12
N MET A 111 -10.62 13.16 -16.49
CA MET A 111 -11.81 12.74 -17.21
C MET A 111 -13.07 12.90 -16.34
N LEU A 112 -13.00 12.50 -15.08
CA LEU A 112 -14.10 12.66 -14.13
C LEU A 112 -14.44 14.14 -13.94
N HIS A 113 -13.44 14.98 -13.79
CA HIS A 113 -13.64 16.43 -13.68
C HIS A 113 -14.34 17.01 -14.91
N LYS A 114 -13.88 16.68 -16.11
CA LYS A 114 -14.52 17.11 -17.38
C LYS A 114 -15.96 16.61 -17.49
N TRP A 115 -16.21 15.36 -17.09
CA TRP A 115 -17.57 14.79 -17.10
C TRP A 115 -18.49 15.51 -16.12
N ILE A 116 -18.02 15.81 -14.90
CA ILE A 116 -18.79 16.56 -13.90
C ILE A 116 -19.13 17.95 -14.41
N LEU A 117 -18.15 18.68 -14.96
CA LEU A 117 -18.38 20.01 -15.54
C LEU A 117 -19.43 19.97 -16.67
N ASN A 118 -19.39 18.94 -17.50
CA ASN A 118 -20.41 18.77 -18.55
C ASN A 118 -21.79 18.47 -17.96
N LYS A 119 -21.86 17.60 -16.92
CA LYS A 119 -23.12 17.30 -16.24
C LYS A 119 -23.71 18.49 -15.51
N GLN A 120 -22.89 19.33 -14.88
CA GLN A 120 -23.34 20.57 -14.24
C GLN A 120 -24.04 21.51 -15.19
N LYS A 121 -23.61 21.57 -16.48
CA LYS A 121 -24.24 22.41 -17.50
C LYS A 121 -25.61 21.91 -17.92
N HIS A 122 -25.82 20.59 -17.91
CA HIS A 122 -27.01 19.96 -18.49
C HIS A 122 -27.96 19.35 -17.46
N THR A 123 -27.64 19.44 -16.17
CA THR A 123 -28.44 18.89 -15.10
C THR A 123 -28.95 19.99 -14.18
N TYR A 124 -30.25 19.96 -13.89
CA TYR A 124 -30.80 20.84 -12.87
C TYR A 124 -30.43 20.31 -11.47
N VAL A 125 -29.77 21.13 -10.70
CA VAL A 125 -29.39 20.83 -9.32
C VAL A 125 -29.86 21.98 -8.43
N ARG A 126 -30.60 21.68 -7.38
CA ARG A 126 -31.00 22.63 -6.35
C ARG A 126 -30.29 22.26 -5.04
N ILE A 127 -29.49 23.18 -4.52
CA ILE A 127 -28.82 23.06 -3.25
C ILE A 127 -29.51 23.96 -2.25
N ASN A 128 -29.83 23.43 -1.07
CA ASN A 128 -30.42 24.23 0.00
C ASN A 128 -29.48 25.36 0.41
N GLU A 129 -30.01 26.53 0.69
CA GLU A 129 -29.25 27.75 1.01
C GLU A 129 -28.23 27.54 2.13
N ASN A 130 -28.55 26.73 3.13
CA ASN A 130 -27.65 26.42 4.23
C ASN A 130 -26.37 25.67 3.80
N TRP A 131 -26.38 25.01 2.64
CA TRP A 131 -25.29 24.20 2.12
C TRP A 131 -24.57 24.85 0.94
N GLN A 132 -25.03 25.98 0.43
CA GLN A 132 -24.43 26.66 -0.72
C GLN A 132 -23.02 27.19 -0.46
N LYS A 133 -22.70 27.45 0.81
CA LYS A 133 -21.38 27.95 1.26
C LYS A 133 -20.37 26.84 1.59
N CYS A 134 -20.75 25.57 1.38
CA CYS A 134 -19.83 24.46 1.62
C CYS A 134 -18.71 24.43 0.57
N ASP A 135 -17.55 23.97 1.00
CA ASP A 135 -16.42 23.71 0.10
C ASP A 135 -16.67 22.39 -0.65
N PHE A 136 -17.11 22.50 -1.90
CA PHE A 136 -17.37 21.34 -2.74
C PHE A 136 -16.09 20.88 -3.42
N LYS A 137 -15.82 19.58 -3.39
CA LYS A 137 -14.69 18.97 -4.13
C LYS A 137 -14.64 19.42 -5.61
N TYR A 138 -15.81 19.61 -6.21
CA TYR A 138 -15.96 20.12 -7.58
C TYR A 138 -16.78 21.41 -7.54
N PRO A 139 -16.18 22.57 -7.78
CA PRO A 139 -16.90 23.86 -7.80
C PRO A 139 -17.86 23.97 -8.98
N GLY A 140 -18.85 24.87 -8.89
CA GLY A 140 -19.80 25.13 -9.99
C GLY A 140 -21.17 24.48 -9.82
N TRP A 141 -21.45 23.85 -8.66
CA TRP A 141 -22.79 23.34 -8.33
C TRP A 141 -23.76 24.45 -7.94
N VAL A 142 -23.25 25.53 -7.34
CA VAL A 142 -24.03 26.72 -7.00
C VAL A 142 -23.92 27.68 -8.17
N LYS A 143 -25.05 27.97 -8.86
CA LYS A 143 -25.11 28.98 -9.87
C LYS A 143 -25.45 30.30 -9.17
N ASN A 144 -24.58 31.29 -9.25
CA ASN A 144 -24.90 32.66 -8.89
C ASN A 144 -25.72 33.22 -10.07
N ASP A 145 -27.01 33.43 -9.83
CA ASP A 145 -27.89 34.14 -10.78
C ASP A 145 -27.45 35.60 -10.91
#